data_407f07835d562c51a223f7ba3ed6be83
#
_entry.id   407f07835d562c51a223f7ba3ed6be83
#
_cell.length_a   1.000
_cell.length_b   1.000
_cell.length_c   1.000
_cell.angle_alpha   90.00
_cell.angle_beta   90.00
_cell.angle_gamma   90.00
#
_symmetry.space_group_name_H-M   'P 1'
#
loop_
_entity.id
_entity.type
_entity.pdbx_description
1 polymer ?
#
loop_
_entity_poly.entity_id
_entity_poly.type
_entity_poly.pdbx_seq_one_letter_code
_entity_poly.pdbx_strand_id
1 'polypeptide(L)'
;DRSPSRGLGDVYKRQYICCPNRTETDACGTCPSCVKWNKLVHPDVHFVFPIVKSAKGKKEVCDDYIADWRHFVLNNPYFALNHWLNEIGAENGQAIIYAKESDEITRKLSLKSSEGGYKVTIVWLPEKMHEVCANKLLKLLEEPPEKTVFLLVSETPDMILPTILSRTQRFNIRAIEETEIANALSQKYGIQPADSQNIAHLANGNFIKALETIHLNEENELFFNLFVSLMRLSYPVSYTHL
;
A
#
# COMPACT_ATOMS: atom_id res chain seq x y z
N ASP A 1 13.33 -16.45 2.73
CA ASP A 1 12.35 -15.66 3.51
C ASP A 1 11.27 -15.16 2.56
N ARG A 2 10.24 -16.00 2.35
CA ARG A 2 9.10 -15.69 1.49
C ARG A 2 8.04 -15.03 2.34
N SER A 3 8.18 -13.74 2.60
CA SER A 3 7.13 -12.98 3.29
C SER A 3 5.99 -12.69 2.32
N PRO A 4 4.80 -13.27 2.50
CA PRO A 4 3.66 -13.01 1.64
C PRO A 4 2.97 -11.73 2.11
N SER A 5 3.20 -10.64 1.42
CA SER A 5 2.54 -9.38 1.70
C SER A 5 1.67 -8.96 0.53
N ARG A 6 0.36 -8.83 0.75
CA ARG A 6 -0.56 -8.11 -0.14
C ARG A 6 -0.40 -6.59 0.02
N GLY A 7 0.77 -6.11 0.21
CA GLY A 7 1.10 -4.70 0.16
C GLY A 7 2.14 -4.50 -0.92
N LEU A 8 2.68 -3.31 -1.05
CA LEU A 8 3.84 -3.00 -1.88
C LEU A 8 5.08 -3.87 -1.54
N GLY A 9 4.92 -4.96 -0.78
CA GLY A 9 5.97 -5.90 -0.38
C GLY A 9 6.72 -6.59 -1.52
N ASP A 10 6.18 -6.56 -2.74
CA ASP A 10 6.93 -6.88 -3.95
C ASP A 10 7.95 -5.77 -4.34
N VAL A 11 8.12 -4.76 -3.50
CA VAL A 11 9.15 -3.72 -3.66
C VAL A 11 10.54 -4.35 -3.82
N TYR A 12 10.84 -5.45 -3.14
CA TYR A 12 12.12 -6.14 -3.25
C TYR A 12 12.36 -6.77 -4.63
N LYS A 13 11.36 -7.37 -5.26
CA LYS A 13 11.50 -7.92 -6.62
C LYS A 13 11.67 -6.82 -7.69
N ARG A 14 11.16 -5.63 -7.42
CA ARG A 14 11.24 -4.47 -8.31
C ARG A 14 12.63 -3.83 -8.29
N GLN A 15 13.34 -3.91 -7.18
CA GLN A 15 14.73 -3.53 -7.02
C GLN A 15 15.63 -4.30 -8.01
N TYR A 16 15.25 -5.54 -8.34
CA TYR A 16 15.95 -6.39 -9.30
C TYR A 16 16.04 -5.75 -10.69
N ILE A 17 15.00 -5.06 -11.16
CA ILE A 17 14.94 -4.45 -12.50
C ILE A 17 15.99 -3.35 -12.66
N CYS A 18 16.20 -2.54 -11.63
CA CYS A 18 17.13 -1.40 -11.66
C CYS A 18 18.52 -1.74 -11.12
N CYS A 19 18.74 -2.94 -10.58
CA CYS A 19 20.03 -3.34 -10.03
C CYS A 19 21.03 -3.72 -11.13
N PRO A 20 22.17 -3.02 -11.27
CA PRO A 20 23.20 -3.39 -12.24
C PRO A 20 23.94 -4.68 -11.85
N ASN A 21 24.02 -5.00 -10.56
CA ASN A 21 24.74 -6.15 -9.99
C ASN A 21 23.77 -7.22 -9.47
N ARG A 22 22.67 -7.45 -10.19
CA ARG A 22 21.67 -8.47 -9.82
C ARG A 22 22.22 -9.87 -9.96
N THR A 23 21.80 -10.77 -9.06
CA THR A 23 22.03 -12.22 -9.17
C THR A 23 20.93 -12.84 -10.04
N GLU A 24 20.95 -14.15 -10.24
CA GLU A 24 19.84 -14.83 -10.96
C GLU A 24 18.51 -14.77 -10.23
N THR A 25 18.53 -14.60 -8.90
CA THR A 25 17.34 -14.67 -8.04
C THR A 25 16.94 -13.36 -7.40
N ASP A 26 17.91 -12.43 -7.18
CA ASP A 26 17.62 -11.20 -6.41
C ASP A 26 18.54 -10.03 -6.77
N ALA A 27 18.18 -8.83 -6.30
CA ALA A 27 19.00 -7.64 -6.35
C ALA A 27 20.16 -7.74 -5.34
N CYS A 28 21.31 -7.10 -5.62
CA CYS A 28 22.45 -7.17 -4.72
C CYS A 28 22.25 -6.48 -3.35
N GLY A 29 21.25 -5.59 -3.22
CA GLY A 29 20.92 -4.88 -1.99
C GLY A 29 21.88 -3.74 -1.59
N THR A 30 23.10 -3.71 -2.10
CA THR A 30 24.20 -2.86 -1.63
C THR A 30 24.67 -1.78 -2.61
N CYS A 31 24.37 -1.93 -3.91
CA CYS A 31 24.78 -0.94 -4.90
C CYS A 31 24.03 0.40 -4.73
N PRO A 32 24.53 1.52 -5.27
CA PRO A 32 23.90 2.83 -5.15
C PRO A 32 22.45 2.86 -5.59
N SER A 33 22.10 2.13 -6.67
CA SER A 33 20.73 1.99 -7.15
C SER A 33 19.84 1.29 -6.11
N CYS A 34 20.31 0.18 -5.52
CA CYS A 34 19.59 -0.54 -4.48
C CYS A 34 19.40 0.31 -3.21
N VAL A 35 20.41 1.06 -2.80
CA VAL A 35 20.32 1.98 -1.64
C VAL A 35 19.26 3.07 -1.87
N LYS A 36 19.23 3.66 -3.09
CA LYS A 36 18.18 4.64 -3.46
C LYS A 36 16.78 4.01 -3.49
N TRP A 37 16.69 2.77 -3.98
CA TRP A 37 15.46 2.00 -3.98
C TRP A 37 14.92 1.77 -2.56
N ASN A 38 15.75 1.33 -1.64
CA ASN A 38 15.38 1.08 -0.25
C ASN A 38 14.83 2.34 0.44
N LYS A 39 15.26 3.52 -0.01
CA LYS A 39 14.77 4.82 0.45
C LYS A 39 13.63 5.39 -0.40
N LEU A 40 13.17 4.67 -1.43
CA LEU A 40 12.15 5.11 -2.39
C LEU A 40 12.49 6.45 -3.10
N VAL A 41 13.81 6.72 -3.29
CA VAL A 41 14.32 7.95 -3.92
C VAL A 41 15.05 7.71 -5.24
N HIS A 42 14.87 6.54 -5.84
CA HIS A 42 15.48 6.23 -7.14
C HIS A 42 14.89 7.15 -8.23
N PRO A 43 15.73 7.84 -9.03
CA PRO A 43 15.26 8.86 -9.99
C PRO A 43 14.42 8.27 -11.14
N ASP A 44 14.68 7.02 -11.52
CA ASP A 44 13.97 6.32 -12.60
C ASP A 44 12.76 5.51 -12.09
N VAL A 45 12.34 5.73 -10.85
CA VAL A 45 11.18 5.08 -10.25
C VAL A 45 10.13 6.12 -9.86
N HIS A 46 8.94 5.96 -10.40
CA HIS A 46 7.83 6.88 -10.22
C HIS A 46 6.67 6.16 -9.54
N PHE A 47 6.13 6.80 -8.52
CA PHE A 47 4.97 6.32 -7.78
C PHE A 47 3.74 7.13 -8.20
N VAL A 48 2.66 6.42 -8.47
CA VAL A 48 1.33 6.97 -8.75
C VAL A 48 0.35 6.32 -7.80
N PHE A 49 -0.36 7.13 -7.05
CA PHE A 49 -1.27 6.68 -6.00
C PHE A 49 -2.47 7.63 -5.88
N PRO A 50 -3.60 7.17 -5.32
CA PRO A 50 -4.75 8.03 -5.13
C PRO A 50 -4.46 9.15 -4.12
N ILE A 51 -4.87 10.37 -4.47
CA ILE A 51 -4.74 11.55 -3.64
C ILE A 51 -6.08 12.26 -3.49
N VAL A 52 -6.20 13.11 -2.48
CA VAL A 52 -7.32 14.04 -2.32
C VAL A 52 -6.81 15.43 -2.59
N LYS A 53 -7.47 16.17 -3.49
CA LYS A 53 -7.10 17.55 -3.79
C LYS A 53 -7.30 18.43 -2.56
N SER A 54 -6.26 19.17 -2.21
CA SER A 54 -6.37 20.16 -1.16
C SER A 54 -7.34 21.28 -1.56
N ALA A 55 -8.23 21.67 -0.65
CA ALA A 55 -9.16 22.79 -0.85
C ALA A 55 -8.46 24.11 -1.20
N LYS A 56 -7.17 24.24 -0.86
CA LYS A 56 -6.34 25.42 -1.17
C LYS A 56 -5.63 25.32 -2.53
N GLY A 57 -5.87 24.28 -3.34
CA GLY A 57 -5.34 24.14 -4.70
C GLY A 57 -3.82 23.98 -4.83
N LYS A 58 -3.10 23.74 -3.71
CA LYS A 58 -1.63 23.67 -3.72
C LYS A 58 -1.07 22.29 -4.01
N LYS A 59 -1.87 21.23 -3.81
CA LYS A 59 -1.46 19.85 -4.03
C LYS A 59 -2.44 19.17 -4.99
N GLU A 60 -1.99 18.81 -6.19
CA GLU A 60 -2.85 18.29 -7.27
C GLU A 60 -2.32 17.03 -7.94
N VAL A 61 -1.04 16.70 -7.73
CA VAL A 61 -0.37 15.53 -8.31
C VAL A 61 0.34 14.71 -7.23
N CYS A 62 0.68 13.46 -7.54
CA CYS A 62 1.37 12.57 -6.59
C CYS A 62 2.70 13.12 -6.12
N ASP A 63 3.41 13.89 -6.94
CA ASP A 63 4.69 14.50 -6.57
C ASP A 63 4.56 15.50 -5.41
N ASP A 64 3.42 16.15 -5.26
CA ASP A 64 3.14 17.05 -4.14
C ASP A 64 3.06 16.35 -2.79
N TYR A 65 2.82 15.02 -2.82
CA TYR A 65 2.70 14.15 -1.66
C TYR A 65 3.85 13.13 -1.56
N ILE A 66 4.86 13.20 -2.42
CA ILE A 66 5.87 12.15 -2.52
C ILE A 66 6.71 11.99 -1.25
N ALA A 67 6.92 13.05 -0.48
CA ALA A 67 7.63 12.99 0.79
C ALA A 67 6.81 12.25 1.85
N ASP A 68 5.52 12.59 1.96
CA ASP A 68 4.56 11.96 2.87
C ASP A 68 4.40 10.47 2.49
N TRP A 69 4.28 10.17 1.18
CA TRP A 69 4.20 8.82 0.66
C TRP A 69 5.41 7.94 1.01
N ARG A 70 6.63 8.48 0.83
CA ARG A 70 7.87 7.76 1.18
C ARG A 70 7.93 7.45 2.65
N HIS A 71 7.65 8.44 3.50
CA HIS A 71 7.61 8.26 4.95
C HIS A 71 6.60 7.19 5.34
N PHE A 72 5.39 7.28 4.80
CA PHE A 72 4.30 6.35 5.07
C PHE A 72 4.65 4.92 4.68
N VAL A 73 5.09 4.67 3.44
CA VAL A 73 5.40 3.32 2.92
C VAL A 73 6.58 2.68 3.65
N LEU A 74 7.60 3.47 4.03
CA LEU A 74 8.77 2.94 4.75
C LEU A 74 8.43 2.52 6.17
N ASN A 75 7.51 3.22 6.82
CA ASN A 75 7.10 2.91 8.19
C ASN A 75 5.96 1.89 8.28
N ASN A 76 5.16 1.77 7.22
CA ASN A 76 4.00 0.89 7.17
C ASN A 76 4.11 -0.10 6.02
N PRO A 77 4.74 -1.27 6.20
CA PRO A 77 4.89 -2.26 5.12
C PRO A 77 3.55 -2.90 4.70
N TYR A 78 2.55 -2.85 5.57
CA TYR A 78 1.20 -3.35 5.33
C TYR A 78 0.20 -2.23 5.55
N PHE A 79 -0.47 -1.81 4.49
CA PHE A 79 -1.43 -0.71 4.56
C PHE A 79 -2.54 -0.84 3.51
N ALA A 80 -3.66 -0.19 3.79
CA ALA A 80 -4.78 -0.01 2.89
C ALA A 80 -5.00 1.47 2.60
N LEU A 81 -5.97 1.79 1.74
CA LEU A 81 -6.24 3.16 1.32
C LEU A 81 -6.63 4.08 2.49
N ASN A 82 -7.40 3.57 3.46
CA ASN A 82 -7.80 4.31 4.66
C ASN A 82 -6.57 4.79 5.46
N HIS A 83 -5.56 3.93 5.65
CA HIS A 83 -4.35 4.29 6.36
C HIS A 83 -3.59 5.43 5.67
N TRP A 84 -3.52 5.40 4.33
CA TRP A 84 -2.92 6.48 3.54
C TRP A 84 -3.71 7.78 3.66
N LEU A 85 -5.03 7.71 3.61
CA LEU A 85 -5.89 8.90 3.76
C LEU A 85 -5.78 9.54 5.14
N ASN A 86 -5.65 8.72 6.18
CA ASN A 86 -5.39 9.19 7.54
C ASN A 86 -4.04 9.92 7.63
N GLU A 87 -2.99 9.36 7.04
CA GLU A 87 -1.65 9.97 7.02
C GLU A 87 -1.66 11.38 6.41
N ILE A 88 -2.42 11.59 5.33
CA ILE A 88 -2.53 12.91 4.68
C ILE A 88 -3.64 13.80 5.25
N GLY A 89 -4.32 13.37 6.33
CA GLY A 89 -5.41 14.12 6.97
C GLY A 89 -6.65 14.31 6.08
N ALA A 90 -6.97 13.33 5.24
CA ALA A 90 -8.04 13.38 4.25
C ALA A 90 -9.03 12.21 4.37
N GLU A 91 -9.34 11.79 5.59
CA GLU A 91 -10.15 10.59 5.91
C GLU A 91 -11.51 10.55 5.18
N ASN A 92 -12.17 11.69 5.07
CA ASN A 92 -13.49 11.82 4.41
C ASN A 92 -13.39 12.19 2.93
N GLY A 93 -12.18 12.24 2.36
CA GLY A 93 -11.94 12.64 0.99
C GLY A 93 -12.10 11.51 0.00
N GLN A 94 -12.63 11.81 -1.19
CA GLN A 94 -12.62 10.87 -2.30
C GLN A 94 -11.21 10.83 -2.93
N ALA A 95 -10.46 9.77 -2.68
CA ALA A 95 -9.14 9.57 -3.24
C ALA A 95 -9.22 9.12 -4.70
N ILE A 96 -8.58 9.87 -5.59
CA ILE A 96 -8.58 9.64 -7.04
C ILE A 96 -7.19 9.89 -7.60
N ILE A 97 -6.79 9.16 -8.63
CA ILE A 97 -5.66 9.49 -9.48
C ILE A 97 -6.18 10.42 -10.58
N TYR A 98 -5.86 11.70 -10.48
CA TYR A 98 -6.43 12.75 -11.32
C TYR A 98 -5.83 12.78 -12.74
N ALA A 99 -6.53 13.44 -13.65
CA ALA A 99 -6.11 13.54 -15.06
C ALA A 99 -4.73 14.21 -15.25
N LYS A 100 -4.35 15.15 -14.39
CA LYS A 100 -3.01 15.79 -14.43
C LYS A 100 -1.86 14.79 -14.24
N GLU A 101 -2.10 13.71 -13.49
CA GLU A 101 -1.08 12.70 -13.24
C GLU A 101 -0.58 12.02 -14.53
N SER A 102 -1.46 11.83 -15.50
CA SER A 102 -1.06 11.27 -16.81
C SER A 102 -0.06 12.17 -17.56
N ASP A 103 -0.17 13.48 -17.43
CA ASP A 103 0.74 14.43 -18.06
C ASP A 103 2.10 14.39 -17.35
N GLU A 104 2.11 14.27 -16.01
CA GLU A 104 3.33 14.09 -15.22
C GLU A 104 4.03 12.76 -15.53
N ILE A 105 3.29 11.66 -15.64
CA ILE A 105 3.84 10.35 -16.05
C ILE A 105 4.50 10.48 -17.42
N THR A 106 3.80 11.08 -18.40
CA THR A 106 4.30 11.28 -19.76
C THR A 106 5.57 12.12 -19.76
N ARG A 107 5.59 13.23 -19.00
CA ARG A 107 6.75 14.11 -18.85
C ARG A 107 7.96 13.35 -18.26
N LYS A 108 7.78 12.60 -17.19
CA LYS A 108 8.84 11.82 -16.54
C LYS A 108 9.38 10.73 -17.46
N LEU A 109 8.52 10.04 -18.19
CA LEU A 109 8.91 8.97 -19.08
C LEU A 109 9.58 9.47 -20.36
N SER A 110 9.34 10.72 -20.79
CA SER A 110 10.03 11.33 -21.94
C SER A 110 11.48 11.71 -21.64
N LEU A 111 11.85 11.87 -20.37
CA LEU A 111 13.23 12.14 -19.97
C LEU A 111 14.11 10.89 -20.18
N LYS A 112 15.40 11.08 -20.40
CA LYS A 112 16.35 9.96 -20.41
C LYS A 112 16.48 9.36 -19.01
N SER A 113 16.69 8.02 -18.95
CA SER A 113 17.00 7.37 -17.68
C SER A 113 18.27 7.97 -17.06
N SER A 114 18.22 8.27 -15.78
CA SER A 114 19.37 8.86 -15.05
C SER A 114 20.52 7.89 -14.86
N GLU A 115 20.23 6.60 -14.72
CA GLU A 115 21.23 5.55 -14.49
C GLU A 115 21.38 4.59 -15.69
N GLY A 116 20.79 4.93 -16.85
CA GLY A 116 20.88 4.13 -18.07
C GLY A 116 20.12 2.80 -18.05
N GLY A 117 19.38 2.53 -16.98
CA GLY A 117 18.59 1.34 -16.76
C GLY A 117 17.13 1.45 -17.22
N TYR A 118 16.29 0.66 -16.59
CA TYR A 118 14.84 0.70 -16.78
C TYR A 118 14.20 1.85 -15.99
N LYS A 119 13.18 2.47 -16.58
CA LYS A 119 12.23 3.34 -15.86
C LYS A 119 11.08 2.49 -15.38
N VAL A 120 10.70 2.66 -14.13
CA VAL A 120 9.61 1.90 -13.51
C VAL A 120 8.54 2.85 -13.01
N THR A 121 7.32 2.69 -13.50
CA THR A 121 6.15 3.41 -12.98
C THR A 121 5.28 2.44 -12.21
N ILE A 122 5.10 2.72 -10.92
CA ILE A 122 4.29 1.91 -10.02
C ILE A 122 2.99 2.67 -9.78
N VAL A 123 1.89 2.07 -10.21
CA VAL A 123 0.56 2.62 -10.02
C VAL A 123 -0.16 1.78 -8.96
N TRP A 124 -0.38 2.37 -7.80
CA TRP A 124 -1.15 1.75 -6.73
C TRP A 124 -2.62 2.14 -6.86
N LEU A 125 -3.52 1.16 -6.81
CA LEU A 125 -4.96 1.26 -7.00
C LEU A 125 -5.35 1.93 -8.34
N PRO A 126 -4.96 1.35 -9.49
CA PRO A 126 -5.31 1.88 -10.81
C PRO A 126 -6.83 1.96 -11.04
N GLU A 127 -7.65 1.20 -10.31
CA GLU A 127 -9.11 1.29 -10.27
C GLU A 127 -9.64 2.63 -9.74
N LYS A 128 -8.79 3.42 -9.08
CA LYS A 128 -9.10 4.80 -8.63
C LYS A 128 -8.69 5.87 -9.63
N MET A 129 -8.28 5.49 -10.84
CA MET A 129 -7.96 6.47 -11.88
C MET A 129 -9.23 7.14 -12.40
N HIS A 130 -9.13 8.47 -12.55
CA HIS A 130 -10.10 9.21 -13.34
C HIS A 130 -10.04 8.74 -14.80
N GLU A 131 -11.19 8.62 -15.44
CA GLU A 131 -11.32 8.09 -16.81
C GLU A 131 -10.36 8.76 -17.81
N VAL A 132 -10.22 10.09 -17.74
CA VAL A 132 -9.29 10.84 -18.60
C VAL A 132 -7.84 10.42 -18.37
N CYS A 133 -7.43 10.16 -17.12
CA CYS A 133 -6.10 9.67 -16.80
C CYS A 133 -5.88 8.27 -17.37
N ALA A 134 -6.84 7.39 -17.17
CA ALA A 134 -6.80 6.01 -17.65
C ALA A 134 -6.68 5.96 -19.18
N ASN A 135 -7.48 6.75 -19.89
CA ASN A 135 -7.46 6.82 -21.36
C ASN A 135 -6.13 7.38 -21.91
N LYS A 136 -5.52 8.37 -21.25
CA LYS A 136 -4.18 8.86 -21.64
C LYS A 136 -3.10 7.81 -21.37
N LEU A 137 -3.22 7.04 -20.28
CA LEU A 137 -2.28 5.96 -19.96
C LEU A 137 -2.30 4.84 -21.00
N LEU A 138 -3.44 4.59 -21.67
CA LEU A 138 -3.55 3.58 -22.75
C LEU A 138 -2.49 3.77 -23.82
N LYS A 139 -2.23 5.01 -24.26
CA LYS A 139 -1.22 5.31 -25.28
C LYS A 139 0.19 4.91 -24.83
N LEU A 140 0.50 5.14 -23.54
CA LEU A 140 1.80 4.76 -22.97
C LEU A 140 1.92 3.24 -22.75
N LEU A 141 0.81 2.55 -22.56
CA LEU A 141 0.78 1.09 -22.43
C LEU A 141 0.86 0.39 -23.79
N GLU A 142 0.31 1.00 -24.86
CA GLU A 142 0.41 0.50 -26.23
C GLU A 142 1.82 0.65 -26.79
N GLU A 143 2.41 1.83 -26.62
CA GLU A 143 3.74 2.19 -27.14
C GLU A 143 4.61 2.75 -26.01
N PRO A 144 5.05 1.90 -25.08
CA PRO A 144 5.87 2.35 -23.97
C PRO A 144 7.24 2.83 -24.49
N PRO A 145 7.79 3.92 -23.92
CA PRO A 145 9.17 4.30 -24.20
C PRO A 145 10.15 3.15 -23.89
N GLU A 146 11.27 3.12 -24.60
CA GLU A 146 12.28 2.07 -24.42
C GLU A 146 12.65 1.89 -22.94
N LYS A 147 12.84 0.64 -22.54
CA LYS A 147 13.20 0.26 -21.17
C LYS A 147 12.23 0.82 -20.11
N THR A 148 10.93 0.86 -20.40
CA THR A 148 9.91 1.29 -19.44
C THR A 148 9.08 0.09 -18.98
N VAL A 149 8.84 0.02 -17.67
CA VAL A 149 8.01 -1.00 -17.03
C VAL A 149 6.90 -0.33 -16.24
N PHE A 150 5.65 -0.73 -16.49
CA PHE A 150 4.49 -0.34 -15.68
C PHE A 150 4.11 -1.49 -14.75
N LEU A 151 3.95 -1.18 -13.48
CA LEU A 151 3.49 -2.12 -12.45
C LEU A 151 2.19 -1.57 -11.87
N LEU A 152 1.08 -2.19 -12.23
CA LEU A 152 -0.25 -1.85 -11.74
C LEU A 152 -0.59 -2.76 -10.55
N VAL A 153 -0.77 -2.19 -9.37
CA VAL A 153 -1.09 -2.92 -8.13
C VAL A 153 -2.53 -2.63 -7.77
N SER A 154 -3.41 -3.61 -7.97
CA SER A 154 -4.86 -3.48 -7.80
C SER A 154 -5.39 -4.42 -6.74
N GLU A 155 -6.38 -3.97 -5.98
CA GLU A 155 -7.18 -4.78 -5.06
C GLU A 155 -8.47 -5.28 -5.72
N THR A 156 -9.01 -4.52 -6.66
CA THR A 156 -10.27 -4.81 -7.36
C THR A 156 -10.09 -4.71 -8.88
N PRO A 157 -9.41 -5.68 -9.51
CA PRO A 157 -9.06 -5.62 -10.93
C PRO A 157 -10.27 -5.51 -11.86
N ASP A 158 -11.44 -5.98 -11.42
CA ASP A 158 -12.67 -5.92 -12.21
C ASP A 158 -13.21 -4.46 -12.37
N MET A 159 -12.70 -3.54 -11.57
CA MET A 159 -12.99 -2.10 -11.66
C MET A 159 -12.02 -1.34 -12.59
N ILE A 160 -10.97 -2.00 -13.06
CA ILE A 160 -10.04 -1.41 -14.04
C ILE A 160 -10.66 -1.48 -15.43
N LEU A 161 -10.43 -0.44 -16.23
CA LEU A 161 -10.92 -0.43 -17.61
C LEU A 161 -10.45 -1.67 -18.37
N PRO A 162 -11.33 -2.39 -19.07
CA PRO A 162 -10.98 -3.59 -19.85
C PRO A 162 -9.88 -3.31 -20.88
N THR A 163 -9.83 -2.08 -21.40
CA THR A 163 -8.80 -1.63 -22.33
C THR A 163 -7.39 -1.58 -21.73
N ILE A 164 -7.26 -1.30 -20.42
CA ILE A 164 -5.98 -1.41 -19.69
C ILE A 164 -5.66 -2.87 -19.44
N LEU A 165 -6.62 -3.65 -18.97
CA LEU A 165 -6.41 -5.08 -18.69
C LEU A 165 -5.96 -5.87 -19.91
N SER A 166 -6.49 -5.57 -21.10
CA SER A 166 -6.10 -6.24 -22.34
C SER A 166 -4.65 -5.97 -22.80
N ARG A 167 -4.01 -4.91 -22.26
CA ARG A 167 -2.64 -4.50 -22.57
C ARG A 167 -1.65 -4.82 -21.46
N THR A 168 -2.11 -5.47 -20.39
CA THR A 168 -1.29 -5.81 -19.23
C THR A 168 -1.28 -7.31 -19.00
N GLN A 169 -0.16 -7.82 -18.54
CA GLN A 169 -0.09 -9.21 -18.07
C GLN A 169 -0.54 -9.26 -16.62
N ARG A 170 -1.58 -10.05 -16.35
CA ARG A 170 -2.12 -10.22 -15.00
C ARG A 170 -1.35 -11.28 -14.24
N PHE A 171 -0.94 -10.95 -13.03
CA PHE A 171 -0.39 -11.86 -12.04
C PHE A 171 -1.30 -11.89 -10.81
N ASN A 172 -1.90 -13.03 -10.54
CA ASN A 172 -2.73 -13.20 -9.35
C ASN A 172 -1.83 -13.54 -8.15
N ILE A 173 -1.83 -12.66 -7.14
CA ILE A 173 -1.18 -12.93 -5.87
C ILE A 173 -2.15 -13.70 -4.99
N ARG A 174 -1.75 -14.88 -4.53
CA ARG A 174 -2.59 -15.72 -3.68
C ARG A 174 -2.78 -15.10 -2.30
N ALA A 175 -3.90 -15.43 -1.67
CA ALA A 175 -4.14 -15.15 -0.26
C ALA A 175 -3.06 -15.84 0.59
N ILE A 176 -2.72 -15.24 1.73
CA ILE A 176 -1.77 -15.82 2.68
C ILE A 176 -2.48 -16.98 3.38
N GLU A 177 -1.75 -18.08 3.59
CA GLU A 177 -2.27 -19.22 4.35
C GLU A 177 -2.57 -18.82 5.79
N GLU A 178 -3.68 -19.32 6.36
CA GLU A 178 -4.10 -19.00 7.73
C GLU A 178 -3.00 -19.34 8.75
N THR A 179 -2.30 -20.45 8.54
CA THR A 179 -1.19 -20.89 9.38
C THR A 179 -0.01 -19.91 9.36
N GLU A 180 0.29 -19.32 8.21
CA GLU A 180 1.36 -18.31 8.09
C GLU A 180 0.97 -17.01 8.79
N ILE A 181 -0.28 -16.59 8.67
CA ILE A 181 -0.80 -15.42 9.40
C ILE A 181 -0.74 -15.68 10.91
N ALA A 182 -1.26 -16.81 11.39
CA ALA A 182 -1.27 -17.16 12.80
C ALA A 182 0.15 -17.19 13.39
N ASN A 183 1.10 -17.80 12.69
CA ASN A 183 2.50 -17.84 13.09
C ASN A 183 3.13 -16.45 13.14
N ALA A 184 2.85 -15.59 12.14
CA ALA A 184 3.36 -14.22 12.13
C ALA A 184 2.79 -13.38 13.28
N LEU A 185 1.51 -13.55 13.61
CA LEU A 185 0.86 -12.88 14.74
C LEU A 185 1.46 -13.31 16.07
N SER A 186 1.67 -14.61 16.27
CA SER A 186 2.28 -15.11 17.52
C SER A 186 3.73 -14.68 17.67
N GLN A 187 4.54 -14.73 16.59
CA GLN A 187 5.96 -14.41 16.68
C GLN A 187 6.26 -12.91 16.74
N LYS A 188 5.55 -12.10 15.96
CA LYS A 188 5.83 -10.65 15.85
C LYS A 188 5.05 -9.80 16.84
N TYR A 189 3.83 -10.23 17.21
CA TYR A 189 2.92 -9.46 18.04
C TYR A 189 2.64 -10.12 19.41
N GLY A 190 3.21 -11.31 19.66
CA GLY A 190 3.10 -11.98 20.95
C GLY A 190 1.69 -12.50 21.29
N ILE A 191 0.83 -12.65 20.29
CA ILE A 191 -0.56 -13.08 20.48
C ILE A 191 -0.58 -14.58 20.80
N GLN A 192 -1.46 -14.97 21.73
CA GLN A 192 -1.63 -16.38 22.09
C GLN A 192 -2.01 -17.23 20.87
N PRO A 193 -1.53 -18.49 20.77
CA PRO A 193 -1.75 -19.32 19.59
C PRO A 193 -3.23 -19.52 19.22
N ALA A 194 -4.10 -19.66 20.23
CA ALA A 194 -5.54 -19.83 20.01
C ALA A 194 -6.18 -18.57 19.39
N ASP A 195 -5.84 -17.40 19.91
CA ASP A 195 -6.34 -16.12 19.39
C ASP A 195 -5.76 -15.81 18.03
N SER A 196 -4.48 -16.12 17.81
CA SER A 196 -3.82 -15.96 16.50
C SER A 196 -4.52 -16.78 15.41
N GLN A 197 -4.96 -18.01 15.71
CA GLN A 197 -5.71 -18.83 14.77
C GLN A 197 -7.09 -18.25 14.46
N ASN A 198 -7.81 -17.78 15.48
CA ASN A 198 -9.12 -17.15 15.31
C ASN A 198 -9.02 -15.89 14.45
N ILE A 199 -8.04 -15.03 14.75
CA ILE A 199 -7.79 -13.80 13.98
C ILE A 199 -7.39 -14.14 12.54
N ALA A 200 -6.52 -15.13 12.33
CA ALA A 200 -6.10 -15.56 11.00
C ALA A 200 -7.27 -16.09 10.16
N HIS A 201 -8.17 -16.85 10.78
CA HIS A 201 -9.39 -17.33 10.13
C HIS A 201 -10.30 -16.18 9.70
N LEU A 202 -10.58 -15.23 10.59
CA LEU A 202 -11.38 -14.03 10.28
C LEU A 202 -10.75 -13.14 9.21
N ALA A 203 -9.43 -13.07 9.17
CA ALA A 203 -8.67 -12.30 8.19
C ALA A 203 -8.76 -12.85 6.76
N ASN A 204 -9.10 -14.14 6.60
CA ASN A 204 -9.28 -14.80 5.30
C ASN A 204 -8.12 -14.51 4.32
N GLY A 205 -6.89 -14.72 4.78
CA GLY A 205 -5.68 -14.53 3.97
C GLY A 205 -5.27 -13.07 3.75
N ASN A 206 -5.88 -12.11 4.45
CA ASN A 206 -5.52 -10.69 4.41
C ASN A 206 -4.85 -10.24 5.72
N PHE A 207 -3.52 -10.05 5.68
CA PHE A 207 -2.76 -9.69 6.87
C PHE A 207 -3.12 -8.30 7.45
N ILE A 208 -3.56 -7.35 6.61
CA ILE A 208 -4.02 -6.03 7.07
C ILE A 208 -5.27 -6.18 7.94
N LYS A 209 -6.24 -6.99 7.50
CA LYS A 209 -7.43 -7.29 8.31
C LYS A 209 -7.08 -7.95 9.63
N ALA A 210 -6.07 -8.82 9.64
CA ALA A 210 -5.60 -9.43 10.89
C ALA A 210 -5.07 -8.37 11.86
N LEU A 211 -4.27 -7.42 11.39
CA LEU A 211 -3.76 -6.32 12.20
C LEU A 211 -4.87 -5.38 12.69
N GLU A 212 -5.81 -5.01 11.82
CA GLU A 212 -6.98 -4.21 12.19
C GLU A 212 -7.83 -4.89 13.28
N THR A 213 -7.99 -6.22 13.20
CA THR A 213 -8.72 -6.99 14.21
C THR A 213 -8.04 -6.94 15.57
N ILE A 214 -6.71 -6.94 15.62
CA ILE A 214 -5.96 -6.81 16.87
C ILE A 214 -6.23 -5.44 17.51
N HIS A 215 -6.08 -4.37 16.75
CA HIS A 215 -6.33 -3.01 17.24
C HIS A 215 -7.77 -2.80 17.71
N LEU A 216 -8.75 -3.32 16.97
CA LEU A 216 -10.15 -3.28 17.38
C LEU A 216 -10.41 -4.04 18.69
N ASN A 217 -9.74 -5.16 18.93
CA ASN A 217 -9.87 -5.90 20.17
C ASN A 217 -9.27 -5.13 21.37
N GLU A 218 -8.12 -4.50 21.20
CA GLU A 218 -7.49 -3.66 22.23
C GLU A 218 -8.38 -2.46 22.58
N GLU A 219 -8.95 -1.78 21.59
CA GLU A 219 -9.89 -0.68 21.80
C GLU A 219 -11.17 -1.15 22.50
N ASN A 220 -11.74 -2.27 22.06
CA ASN A 220 -12.94 -2.84 22.66
C ASN A 220 -12.71 -3.23 24.14
N GLU A 221 -11.57 -3.81 24.49
CA GLU A 221 -11.22 -4.09 25.88
C GLU A 221 -11.11 -2.81 26.72
N LEU A 222 -10.49 -1.76 26.16
CA LEU A 222 -10.40 -0.47 26.82
C LEU A 222 -11.80 0.12 27.08
N PHE A 223 -12.65 0.17 26.05
CA PHE A 223 -14.02 0.67 26.18
C PHE A 223 -14.85 -0.17 27.14
N PHE A 224 -14.72 -1.49 27.11
CA PHE A 224 -15.39 -2.38 28.07
C PHE A 224 -14.97 -2.10 29.49
N ASN A 225 -13.68 -1.96 29.77
CA ASN A 225 -13.17 -1.65 31.10
C ASN A 225 -13.63 -0.26 31.59
N LEU A 226 -13.65 0.74 30.71
CA LEU A 226 -14.22 2.07 31.00
C LEU A 226 -15.72 1.99 31.30
N PHE A 227 -16.49 1.24 30.52
CA PHE A 227 -17.90 1.02 30.75
C PHE A 227 -18.15 0.35 32.11
N VAL A 228 -17.43 -0.73 32.42
CA VAL A 228 -17.55 -1.41 33.73
C VAL A 228 -17.22 -0.46 34.88
N SER A 229 -16.20 0.37 34.73
CA SER A 229 -15.82 1.37 35.71
C SER A 229 -16.90 2.43 35.90
N LEU A 230 -17.47 2.93 34.81
CA LEU A 230 -18.58 3.89 34.83
C LEU A 230 -19.82 3.29 35.53
N MET A 231 -20.16 2.04 35.20
CA MET A 231 -21.29 1.34 35.82
C MET A 231 -21.08 1.14 37.32
N ARG A 232 -19.87 0.80 37.75
CA ARG A 232 -19.54 0.69 39.19
C ARG A 232 -19.64 2.02 39.94
N LEU A 233 -19.31 3.14 39.28
CA LEU A 233 -19.42 4.47 39.83
C LEU A 233 -20.87 4.99 39.86
N SER A 234 -21.68 4.64 38.86
CA SER A 234 -23.07 5.09 38.71
C SER A 234 -24.04 4.28 39.56
N TYR A 235 -23.69 3.06 39.99
CA TYR A 235 -24.45 2.24 40.94
C TYR A 235 -23.69 2.09 42.24
N PRO A 236 -23.66 3.11 43.10
CA PRO A 236 -23.18 2.91 44.46
C PRO A 236 -24.17 1.94 45.14
N VAL A 237 -23.70 0.69 45.37
CA VAL A 237 -24.46 -0.25 46.18
C VAL A 237 -24.47 0.31 47.59
N SER A 238 -25.57 0.95 47.93
CA SER A 238 -25.89 1.36 49.28
C SER A 238 -26.07 0.08 50.10
N TYR A 239 -25.02 -0.40 50.72
CA TYR A 239 -25.15 -1.33 51.83
C TYR A 239 -25.67 -0.53 53.04
N THR A 240 -26.96 -0.26 53.06
CA THR A 240 -27.62 0.07 54.31
C THR A 240 -27.87 -1.22 55.08
N HIS A 241 -27.12 -1.39 56.09
CA HIS A 241 -27.32 -2.10 57.35
C HIS A 241 -28.58 -3.01 57.46
N LEU A 242 -28.30 -4.27 57.76
CA LEU A 242 -28.94 -5.00 58.84
C LEU A 242 -27.89 -5.62 59.73
#